data_aca1db191d775796bf3ac206fa24949d
#
_entry.id   aca1db191d775796bf3ac206fa24949d
#
_cell.length_a   1.000
_cell.length_b   1.000
_cell.length_c   1.000
_cell.angle_alpha   90.00
_cell.angle_beta   90.00
_cell.angle_gamma   90.00
#
_symmetry.space_group_name_H-M   'P 1'
#
loop_
_entity.id
_entity.type
_entity.pdbx_description
1 polymer ?
#
loop_
_entity_poly.entity_id
_entity_poly.type
_entity_poly.pdbx_seq_one_letter_code
_entity_poly.pdbx_strand_id
1 'polypeptide(L)'
;MKKFFIILLLSFNISSLSLAEDYKFTKITDLENPWGSSFINKNELIVTEKSGKIKIINIKSKKISEVEHNLNFLDYGQGGLLDILFKDNFVYISYSENRGNWKSSTSIAKTKFDKIRLDFKNIFQAEPPID
;
A
#
# COMPACT_ATOMS: atom_id res chain seq x y z
N MET A 1 -67.44 -18.16 34.79
CA MET A 1 -66.10 -18.76 34.83
C MET A 1 -65.23 -18.15 33.72
N LYS A 2 -64.32 -17.21 34.06
CA LYS A 2 -63.45 -16.56 33.09
C LYS A 2 -62.14 -17.38 32.95
N LYS A 3 -61.89 -17.94 31.75
CA LYS A 3 -60.65 -18.67 31.48
C LYS A 3 -59.54 -17.65 31.22
N PHE A 4 -58.55 -17.57 32.10
CA PHE A 4 -57.33 -16.80 31.90
C PHE A 4 -56.41 -17.58 30.96
N PHE A 5 -56.10 -17.01 29.78
CA PHE A 5 -55.11 -17.53 28.84
C PHE A 5 -53.78 -16.87 29.18
N ILE A 6 -52.86 -17.63 29.80
CA ILE A 6 -51.48 -17.18 30.02
C ILE A 6 -50.67 -17.48 28.78
N ILE A 7 -50.34 -16.41 28.00
CA ILE A 7 -49.41 -16.51 26.89
C ILE A 7 -48.00 -16.41 27.48
N LEU A 8 -47.30 -17.54 27.49
CA LEU A 8 -45.89 -17.62 27.85
C LEU A 8 -45.07 -17.18 26.65
N LEU A 9 -44.60 -15.91 26.66
CA LEU A 9 -43.64 -15.36 25.67
C LEU A 9 -42.26 -15.97 25.97
N LEU A 10 -41.87 -17.03 25.24
CA LEU A 10 -40.49 -17.49 25.21
C LEU A 10 -39.68 -16.47 24.35
N SER A 11 -38.97 -15.57 25.04
CA SER A 11 -37.95 -14.74 24.41
C SER A 11 -36.73 -15.62 24.09
N PHE A 12 -36.62 -16.03 22.83
CA PHE A 12 -35.39 -16.63 22.31
C PHE A 12 -34.31 -15.55 22.25
N ASN A 13 -33.42 -15.52 23.26
CA ASN A 13 -32.19 -14.78 23.16
C ASN A 13 -31.28 -15.48 22.14
N ILE A 14 -31.32 -15.08 20.88
CA ILE A 14 -30.33 -15.47 19.89
C ILE A 14 -29.08 -14.65 20.19
N SER A 15 -28.22 -15.21 21.07
CA SER A 15 -26.86 -14.73 21.22
C SER A 15 -26.16 -15.00 19.91
N SER A 16 -25.94 -13.98 19.08
CA SER A 16 -25.04 -14.06 17.93
C SER A 16 -23.64 -14.35 18.49
N LEU A 17 -23.20 -15.61 18.38
CA LEU A 17 -21.80 -15.97 18.56
C LEU A 17 -21.01 -15.23 17.47
N SER A 18 -20.43 -14.09 17.83
CA SER A 18 -19.40 -13.46 17.02
C SER A 18 -18.18 -14.37 17.07
N LEU A 19 -17.98 -15.15 16.01
CA LEU A 19 -16.72 -15.84 15.77
C LEU A 19 -15.70 -14.77 15.43
N ALA A 20 -14.99 -14.27 16.43
CA ALA A 20 -13.77 -13.49 16.20
C ALA A 20 -12.76 -14.44 15.58
N GLU A 21 -12.42 -14.24 14.29
CA GLU A 21 -11.28 -14.93 13.69
C GLU A 21 -10.02 -14.51 14.44
N ASP A 22 -9.26 -15.48 14.93
CA ASP A 22 -7.96 -15.26 15.56
C ASP A 22 -6.94 -14.86 14.48
N TYR A 23 -6.76 -13.55 14.27
CA TYR A 23 -5.74 -13.03 13.37
C TYR A 23 -4.35 -13.18 13.98
N LYS A 24 -3.48 -13.91 13.29
CA LYS A 24 -2.08 -14.04 13.68
C LYS A 24 -1.22 -13.05 12.88
N PHE A 25 -0.59 -12.12 13.59
CA PHE A 25 0.40 -11.22 12.99
C PHE A 25 1.77 -11.88 12.97
N THR A 26 2.42 -11.87 11.81
CA THR A 26 3.79 -12.38 11.65
C THR A 26 4.64 -11.31 11.03
N LYS A 27 5.69 -10.87 11.73
CA LYS A 27 6.68 -9.92 11.20
C LYS A 27 7.48 -10.58 10.08
N ILE A 28 7.49 -9.95 8.92
CA ILE A 28 8.26 -10.38 7.75
C ILE A 28 9.66 -9.78 7.81
N THR A 29 9.76 -8.45 7.92
CA THR A 29 11.03 -7.71 7.94
C THR A 29 10.83 -6.32 8.54
N ASP A 30 11.93 -5.57 8.72
CA ASP A 30 11.92 -4.15 9.04
C ASP A 30 12.16 -3.34 7.76
N LEU A 31 11.47 -2.22 7.64
CA LEU A 31 11.58 -1.26 6.56
C LEU A 31 11.72 0.15 7.13
N GLU A 32 12.34 1.05 6.36
CA GLU A 32 12.54 2.44 6.76
C GLU A 32 11.44 3.32 6.12
N ASN A 33 10.50 3.80 6.94
CA ASN A 33 9.37 4.63 6.50
C ASN A 33 8.65 4.07 5.25
N PRO A 34 8.16 2.81 5.29
CA PRO A 34 7.41 2.24 4.18
C PRO A 34 6.12 3.03 3.96
N TRP A 35 5.81 3.32 2.69
CA TRP A 35 4.64 4.12 2.36
C TRP A 35 3.58 3.32 1.61
N GLY A 36 3.91 2.74 0.48
CA GLY A 36 3.00 1.97 -0.35
C GLY A 36 3.51 0.55 -0.61
N SER A 37 2.60 -0.36 -0.91
CA SER A 37 2.96 -1.73 -1.26
C SER A 37 1.95 -2.38 -2.19
N SER A 38 2.42 -3.30 -3.04
CA SER A 38 1.58 -4.09 -3.92
C SER A 38 2.14 -5.50 -4.10
N PHE A 39 1.27 -6.50 -4.15
CA PHE A 39 1.71 -7.85 -4.48
C PHE A 39 2.05 -7.96 -5.97
N ILE A 40 3.26 -8.45 -6.28
CA ILE A 40 3.68 -8.84 -7.63
C ILE A 40 3.11 -10.22 -7.96
N ASN A 41 3.16 -11.10 -6.97
CA ASN A 41 2.58 -12.43 -6.99
C ASN A 41 2.33 -12.91 -5.56
N LYS A 42 1.86 -14.15 -5.36
CA LYS A 42 1.53 -14.72 -4.05
C LYS A 42 2.69 -14.75 -3.03
N ASN A 43 3.93 -14.57 -3.46
CA ASN A 43 5.11 -14.67 -2.60
C ASN A 43 5.99 -13.40 -2.60
N GLU A 44 5.73 -12.44 -3.48
CA GLU A 44 6.56 -11.24 -3.61
C GLU A 44 5.73 -9.97 -3.52
N LEU A 45 6.22 -9.06 -2.71
CA LEU A 45 5.65 -7.74 -2.45
C LEU A 45 6.64 -6.68 -2.94
N ILE A 46 6.18 -5.71 -3.73
CA ILE A 46 6.94 -4.50 -4.04
C ILE A 46 6.53 -3.41 -3.06
N VAL A 47 7.49 -2.67 -2.52
CA VAL A 47 7.27 -1.66 -1.48
C VAL A 47 8.06 -0.41 -1.79
N THR A 48 7.47 0.75 -1.55
CA THR A 48 8.17 2.04 -1.54
C THR A 48 8.56 2.43 -0.12
N GLU A 49 9.75 2.98 0.03
CA GLU A 49 10.15 3.76 1.20
C GLU A 49 10.15 5.24 0.83
N LYS A 50 9.66 6.08 1.74
CA LYS A 50 9.58 7.54 1.56
C LYS A 50 10.88 8.15 1.03
N SER A 51 12.02 7.68 1.53
CA SER A 51 13.37 8.13 1.21
C SER A 51 13.81 7.85 -0.23
N GLY A 52 13.00 7.19 -1.04
CA GLY A 52 13.29 6.92 -2.44
C GLY A 52 13.71 5.49 -2.75
N LYS A 53 13.59 4.55 -1.83
CA LYS A 53 13.90 3.15 -2.13
C LYS A 53 12.67 2.42 -2.61
N ILE A 54 12.85 1.58 -3.63
CA ILE A 54 11.88 0.58 -4.07
C ILE A 54 12.45 -0.79 -3.76
N LYS A 55 11.73 -1.60 -2.99
CA LYS A 55 12.18 -2.92 -2.54
C LYS A 55 11.23 -4.00 -2.98
N ILE A 56 11.77 -5.17 -3.34
CA ILE A 56 11.01 -6.40 -3.54
C ILE A 56 11.32 -7.33 -2.37
N ILE A 57 10.27 -7.80 -1.71
CA ILE A 57 10.35 -8.65 -0.53
C ILE A 57 9.72 -10.00 -0.85
N ASN A 58 10.48 -11.07 -0.73
CA ASN A 58 9.89 -12.40 -0.76
C ASN A 58 9.38 -12.75 0.64
N ILE A 59 8.06 -12.88 0.78
CA ILE A 59 7.40 -13.05 2.09
C ILE A 59 7.70 -14.39 2.77
N LYS A 60 8.09 -15.42 2.00
CA LYS A 60 8.45 -16.73 2.55
C LYS A 60 9.89 -16.80 3.00
N SER A 61 10.83 -16.44 2.11
CA SER A 61 12.27 -16.49 2.39
C SER A 61 12.78 -15.27 3.16
N LYS A 62 11.97 -14.21 3.27
CA LYS A 62 12.31 -12.90 3.84
C LYS A 62 13.47 -12.19 3.11
N LYS A 63 13.82 -12.66 1.91
CA LYS A 63 14.84 -12.03 1.07
C LYS A 63 14.33 -10.68 0.56
N ILE A 64 15.16 -9.65 0.69
CA ILE A 64 14.91 -8.30 0.19
C ILE A 64 15.90 -8.01 -0.92
N SER A 65 15.43 -7.38 -1.99
CA SER A 65 16.24 -6.77 -3.04
C SER A 65 15.78 -5.35 -3.30
N GLU A 66 16.71 -4.44 -3.51
CA GLU A 66 16.43 -3.07 -3.92
C GLU A 66 16.37 -3.00 -5.45
N VAL A 67 15.47 -2.18 -5.98
CA VAL A 67 15.27 -1.97 -7.42
C VAL A 67 15.65 -0.53 -7.75
N GLU A 68 16.55 -0.36 -8.71
CA GLU A 68 16.94 0.97 -9.20
C GLU A 68 15.78 1.65 -9.93
N HIS A 69 15.75 2.98 -9.92
CA HIS A 69 14.77 3.76 -10.66
C HIS A 69 15.29 5.15 -11.05
N ASN A 70 14.59 5.82 -11.98
CA ASN A 70 14.95 7.12 -12.54
C ASN A 70 14.07 8.27 -12.03
N LEU A 71 13.25 8.08 -11.00
CA LEU A 71 12.33 9.12 -10.50
C LEU A 71 13.13 10.27 -9.88
N ASN A 72 12.81 11.50 -10.29
CA ASN A 72 13.29 12.73 -9.67
C ASN A 72 12.27 13.21 -8.64
N PHE A 73 12.46 12.85 -7.38
CA PHE A 73 11.52 13.12 -6.29
C PHE A 73 12.11 14.10 -5.26
N LEU A 74 11.25 14.70 -4.45
CA LEU A 74 11.62 15.56 -3.33
C LEU A 74 11.20 14.88 -2.02
N ASP A 75 12.19 14.41 -1.24
CA ASP A 75 11.97 13.87 0.10
C ASP A 75 12.02 14.99 1.13
N TYR A 76 10.91 15.72 1.26
CA TYR A 76 10.76 16.78 2.23
C TYR A 76 9.34 16.77 2.81
N GLY A 77 9.21 17.00 4.14
CA GLY A 77 7.92 16.97 4.82
C GLY A 77 7.18 15.65 4.62
N GLN A 78 6.03 15.69 3.99
CA GLN A 78 5.25 14.50 3.59
C GLN A 78 5.60 13.98 2.18
N GLY A 79 6.55 14.62 1.50
CA GLY A 79 6.99 14.23 0.17
C GLY A 79 7.88 13.00 0.14
N GLY A 80 8.21 12.52 -1.06
CA GLY A 80 9.03 11.34 -1.32
C GLY A 80 8.34 10.39 -2.29
N LEU A 81 8.72 9.11 -2.28
CA LEU A 81 7.93 8.07 -2.92
C LEU A 81 6.68 7.80 -2.09
N LEU A 82 5.55 7.68 -2.77
CA LEU A 82 4.25 7.46 -2.14
C LEU A 82 3.74 6.04 -2.47
N ASP A 83 2.52 5.93 -2.98
CA ASP A 83 1.91 4.62 -3.22
C ASP A 83 2.43 3.94 -4.48
N ILE A 84 2.39 2.61 -4.51
CA ILE A 84 2.85 1.79 -5.62
C ILE A 84 1.83 0.68 -5.92
N LEU A 85 1.56 0.45 -7.20
CA LEU A 85 0.65 -0.57 -7.69
C LEU A 85 1.31 -1.41 -8.78
N PHE A 86 1.32 -2.72 -8.62
CA PHE A 86 1.63 -3.66 -9.68
C PHE A 86 0.34 -4.19 -10.32
N LYS A 87 0.20 -4.01 -11.63
CA LYS A 87 -0.95 -4.50 -12.39
C LYS A 87 -0.55 -4.82 -13.83
N ASP A 88 -0.97 -5.97 -14.34
CA ASP A 88 -0.81 -6.38 -15.75
C ASP A 88 0.65 -6.22 -16.27
N ASN A 89 1.61 -6.63 -15.44
CA ASN A 89 3.06 -6.52 -15.70
C ASN A 89 3.58 -5.07 -15.83
N PHE A 90 2.84 -4.11 -15.29
CA PHE A 90 3.26 -2.72 -15.13
C PHE A 90 3.33 -2.33 -13.66
N VAL A 91 4.22 -1.39 -13.38
CA VAL A 91 4.30 -0.70 -12.09
C VAL A 91 3.85 0.73 -12.28
N TYR A 92 2.92 1.14 -11.43
CA TYR A 92 2.45 2.52 -11.30
C TYR A 92 2.92 3.04 -9.95
N ILE A 93 3.37 4.27 -9.90
CA ILE A 93 3.82 4.91 -8.67
C ILE A 93 3.32 6.34 -8.60
N SER A 94 2.86 6.75 -7.43
CA SER A 94 2.68 8.17 -7.10
C SER A 94 3.87 8.65 -6.29
N TYR A 95 4.27 9.90 -6.49
CA TYR A 95 5.43 10.46 -5.81
C TYR A 95 5.37 11.99 -5.82
N SER A 96 6.10 12.62 -4.90
CA SER A 96 6.33 14.06 -4.87
C SER A 96 7.44 14.40 -5.86
N GLU A 97 7.07 14.75 -7.09
CA GLU A 97 8.04 15.11 -8.11
C GLU A 97 8.76 16.40 -7.78
N ASN A 98 10.08 16.38 -7.85
CA ASN A 98 10.92 17.56 -7.66
C ASN A 98 10.77 18.50 -8.85
N ARG A 99 10.23 19.70 -8.62
CA ARG A 99 10.00 20.75 -9.62
C ARG A 99 11.04 21.88 -9.54
N GLY A 100 12.11 21.68 -8.78
CA GLY A 100 13.13 22.68 -8.52
C GLY A 100 12.72 23.73 -7.50
N ASN A 101 13.69 24.48 -6.97
CA ASN A 101 13.48 25.55 -6.00
C ASN A 101 12.64 25.12 -4.77
N TRP A 102 12.85 23.89 -4.28
CA TRP A 102 12.11 23.29 -3.17
C TRP A 102 10.61 23.08 -3.40
N LYS A 103 10.16 23.23 -4.65
CA LYS A 103 8.78 22.96 -5.05
C LYS A 103 8.57 21.54 -5.47
N SER A 104 7.41 21.01 -5.17
CA SER A 104 7.00 19.68 -5.60
C SER A 104 5.56 19.67 -6.10
N SER A 105 5.21 18.65 -6.84
CA SER A 105 3.83 18.33 -7.18
C SER A 105 3.63 16.82 -7.16
N THR A 106 2.40 16.39 -6.88
CA THR A 106 2.07 14.96 -6.98
C THR A 106 2.09 14.55 -8.45
N SER A 107 2.88 13.54 -8.76
CA SER A 107 2.95 12.94 -10.09
C SER A 107 2.68 11.45 -10.02
N ILE A 108 2.15 10.89 -11.12
CA ILE A 108 2.00 9.46 -11.31
C ILE A 108 2.85 9.04 -12.49
N ALA A 109 3.67 8.02 -12.28
CA ALA A 109 4.52 7.46 -13.32
C ALA A 109 4.22 5.97 -13.52
N LYS A 110 4.55 5.47 -14.70
CA LYS A 110 4.33 4.10 -15.12
C LYS A 110 5.55 3.55 -15.80
N THR A 111 5.85 2.25 -15.56
CA THR A 111 6.86 1.51 -16.33
C THR A 111 6.45 0.05 -16.48
N LYS A 112 7.07 -0.68 -17.41
CA LYS A 112 7.01 -2.12 -17.45
C LYS A 112 7.81 -2.69 -16.27
N PHE A 113 7.30 -3.75 -15.64
CA PHE A 113 7.97 -4.35 -14.49
C PHE A 113 9.31 -4.99 -14.89
N ASP A 114 10.33 -4.67 -14.13
CA ASP A 114 11.64 -5.32 -14.09
C ASP A 114 12.14 -5.37 -12.65
N LYS A 115 12.84 -6.45 -12.26
CA LYS A 115 13.32 -6.64 -10.88
C LYS A 115 14.65 -5.94 -10.59
N ILE A 116 15.31 -5.40 -11.61
CA ILE A 116 16.64 -4.76 -11.48
C ILE A 116 16.47 -3.25 -11.56
N ARG A 117 15.71 -2.78 -12.59
CA ARG A 117 15.57 -1.36 -12.86
C ARG A 117 14.18 -1.01 -13.40
N LEU A 118 13.62 0.06 -12.88
CA LEU A 118 12.31 0.60 -13.25
C LEU A 118 12.50 1.99 -13.91
N ASP A 119 12.46 2.06 -15.22
CA ASP A 119 12.56 3.33 -15.98
C ASP A 119 11.16 3.92 -16.17
N PHE A 120 10.73 4.69 -15.21
CA PHE A 120 9.41 5.31 -15.16
C PHE A 120 9.25 6.46 -16.16
N LYS A 121 8.03 6.61 -16.69
CA LYS A 121 7.57 7.78 -17.45
C LYS A 121 6.32 8.34 -16.79
N ASN A 122 6.28 9.66 -16.59
CA ASN A 122 5.09 10.32 -16.05
C ASN A 122 3.89 10.13 -16.99
N ILE A 123 2.77 9.83 -16.39
CA ILE A 123 1.45 9.76 -17.03
C ILE A 123 0.49 10.81 -16.49
N PHE A 124 0.84 11.42 -15.34
CA PHE A 124 0.09 12.52 -14.72
C PHE A 124 1.07 13.40 -13.94
N GLN A 125 0.79 14.69 -13.93
CA GLN A 125 1.52 15.71 -13.17
C GLN A 125 0.51 16.75 -12.65
N ALA A 126 0.44 16.95 -11.34
CA ALA A 126 -0.40 17.99 -10.76
C ALA A 126 0.22 19.39 -10.99
N GLU A 127 -0.62 20.38 -11.25
CA GLU A 127 -0.25 21.76 -11.42
C GLU A 127 -1.16 22.68 -10.58
N PRO A 128 -0.66 23.80 -10.06
CA PRO A 128 0.75 24.23 -10.03
C PRO A 128 1.55 23.45 -8.96
N PRO A 129 2.91 23.45 -9.05
CA PRO A 129 3.73 22.94 -7.96
C PRO A 129 3.61 23.83 -6.73
N ILE A 130 3.70 23.22 -5.56
CA ILE A 130 3.62 23.88 -4.26
C ILE A 130 4.93 23.74 -3.47
N ASP A 131 5.12 24.63 -2.48
CA ASP A 131 6.26 24.62 -1.56
C ASP A 131 6.10 23.53 -0.50
#